data_3034e584c67998301496b10b2721b3de
#
_entry.id   3034e584c67998301496b10b2721b3de
#
_cell.length_a   1.000
_cell.length_b   1.000
_cell.length_c   1.000
_cell.angle_alpha   90.00
_cell.angle_beta   90.00
_cell.angle_gamma   90.00
#
_symmetry.space_group_name_H-M   'P 1'
#
loop_
_entity.id
_entity.type
_entity.pdbx_description
1 polymer ?
#
loop_
_entity_poly.entity_id
_entity_poly.type
_entity_poly.pdbx_seq_one_letter_code
_entity_poly.pdbx_strand_id
1 'polypeptide(L)'
;MLELKNSGLPLYLDEENHVMALSALLTYGGFGRKPAAKMQGLLADETNLPMEENVYDVYRKIAFPEDEELLKKNDFCYDITIIMPGQINGECKKTSGHYHGWNPEHTNTYGEVYEVIKGTALYILQRSDNFDAEDPEDVKVDDLILTTVHEGETIIVPPNYGH
;
A
#
# COMPACT_ATOMS: atom_id res chain seq x y z
N MET A 1 -19.94 -4.15 -10.81
CA MET A 1 -18.55 -4.66 -10.93
C MET A 1 -17.85 -3.85 -12.01
N LEU A 2 -16.80 -3.14 -11.67
CA LEU A 2 -15.93 -2.41 -12.59
C LEU A 2 -14.69 -3.27 -12.90
N GLU A 3 -14.37 -3.45 -14.17
CA GLU A 3 -13.13 -4.12 -14.56
C GLU A 3 -11.94 -3.17 -14.37
N LEU A 4 -10.91 -3.63 -13.65
CA LEU A 4 -9.69 -2.86 -13.38
C LEU A 4 -8.67 -3.06 -14.51
N LYS A 5 -8.96 -2.52 -15.70
CA LYS A 5 -8.17 -2.77 -16.93
C LYS A 5 -6.71 -2.37 -16.81
N ASN A 6 -6.42 -1.29 -16.09
CA ASN A 6 -5.04 -0.82 -15.92
C ASN A 6 -4.17 -1.78 -15.10
N SER A 7 -4.79 -2.70 -14.33
CA SER A 7 -4.04 -3.69 -13.56
C SER A 7 -3.28 -4.71 -14.42
N GLY A 8 -3.62 -4.84 -15.70
CA GLY A 8 -3.11 -5.90 -16.57
C GLY A 8 -3.59 -7.32 -16.22
N LEU A 9 -4.44 -7.45 -15.20
CA LEU A 9 -4.97 -8.71 -14.70
C LEU A 9 -6.50 -8.72 -14.76
N PRO A 10 -7.16 -9.88 -14.85
CA PRO A 10 -8.62 -9.99 -14.85
C PRO A 10 -9.19 -9.77 -13.43
N LEU A 11 -9.14 -8.52 -12.99
CA LEU A 11 -9.58 -8.04 -11.68
C LEU A 11 -10.82 -7.16 -11.82
N TYR A 12 -11.70 -7.25 -10.85
CA TYR A 12 -12.96 -6.51 -10.81
C TYR A 12 -13.16 -5.88 -9.45
N LEU A 13 -13.65 -4.64 -9.42
CA LEU A 13 -14.02 -3.91 -8.22
C LEU A 13 -15.54 -3.84 -8.09
N ASP A 14 -16.05 -4.25 -6.96
CA ASP A 14 -17.38 -3.87 -6.51
C ASP A 14 -17.29 -2.45 -5.91
N GLU A 15 -17.72 -1.45 -6.68
CA GLU A 15 -17.61 -0.05 -6.25
C GLU A 15 -18.56 0.31 -5.10
N GLU A 16 -19.63 -0.45 -4.91
CA GLU A 16 -20.58 -0.23 -3.81
C GLU A 16 -20.02 -0.73 -2.47
N ASN A 17 -19.42 -1.91 -2.48
CA ASN A 17 -18.89 -2.55 -1.27
C ASN A 17 -17.36 -2.37 -1.12
N HIS A 18 -16.69 -1.78 -2.09
CA HIS A 18 -15.23 -1.59 -2.14
C HIS A 18 -14.47 -2.91 -1.93
N VAL A 19 -14.94 -3.97 -2.58
CA VAL A 19 -14.35 -5.32 -2.51
C VAL A 19 -13.85 -5.71 -3.89
N MET A 20 -12.63 -6.24 -3.94
CA MET A 20 -12.09 -6.77 -5.17
C MET A 20 -12.52 -8.22 -5.37
N ALA A 21 -12.94 -8.52 -6.58
CA ALA A 21 -13.15 -9.89 -7.04
C ALA A 21 -12.04 -10.27 -8.03
N LEU A 22 -11.36 -11.38 -7.74
CA LEU A 22 -10.35 -11.96 -8.60
C LEU A 22 -11.01 -12.98 -9.52
N SER A 23 -10.55 -13.03 -10.77
CA SER A 23 -10.89 -14.14 -11.66
C SER A 23 -10.38 -15.47 -11.09
N ALA A 24 -11.11 -16.55 -11.37
CA ALA A 24 -10.65 -17.91 -11.03
C ALA A 24 -9.35 -18.32 -11.76
N LEU A 25 -8.88 -17.52 -12.72
CA LEU A 25 -7.60 -17.68 -13.39
C LEU A 25 -6.41 -17.21 -12.57
N LEU A 26 -6.65 -16.48 -11.47
CA LEU A 26 -5.60 -15.90 -10.63
C LEU A 26 -5.47 -16.66 -9.33
N THR A 27 -4.25 -16.70 -8.84
CA THR A 27 -3.93 -17.06 -7.46
C THR A 27 -3.64 -15.79 -6.65
N TYR A 28 -3.70 -15.86 -5.33
CA TYR A 28 -3.22 -14.81 -4.43
C TYR A 28 -2.73 -15.42 -3.12
N GLY A 29 -1.69 -14.81 -2.55
CA GLY A 29 -1.00 -15.34 -1.36
C GLY A 29 -1.61 -14.90 -0.03
N GLY A 30 -2.54 -13.93 -0.02
CA GLY A 30 -3.18 -13.50 1.20
C GLY A 30 -4.05 -12.24 1.08
N PHE A 31 -4.88 -12.06 2.10
CA PHE A 31 -5.74 -10.91 2.28
C PHE A 31 -5.53 -10.31 3.67
N GLY A 32 -5.46 -9.00 3.74
CA GLY A 32 -5.38 -8.25 5.00
C GLY A 32 -6.37 -7.10 5.02
N ARG A 33 -7.08 -6.96 6.13
CA ARG A 33 -7.95 -5.81 6.42
C ARG A 33 -7.37 -4.98 7.55
N LYS A 34 -7.32 -3.67 7.36
CA LYS A 34 -6.87 -2.73 8.38
C LYS A 34 -8.05 -1.91 8.88
N PRO A 35 -8.66 -2.26 10.03
CA PRO A 35 -9.68 -1.44 10.66
C PRO A 35 -9.06 -0.22 11.37
N ALA A 36 -9.89 0.78 11.64
CA ALA A 36 -9.47 2.00 12.32
C ALA A 36 -8.80 1.73 13.69
N ALA A 37 -9.22 0.67 14.40
CA ALA A 37 -8.55 0.24 15.63
C ALA A 37 -7.04 -0.01 15.48
N LYS A 38 -6.59 -0.40 14.29
CA LYS A 38 -5.17 -0.65 13.98
C LYS A 38 -4.45 0.59 13.43
N MET A 39 -5.14 1.73 13.39
CA MET A 39 -4.60 3.03 12.96
C MET A 39 -4.30 3.96 14.13
N GLN A 40 -4.49 3.50 15.36
CA GLN A 40 -4.12 4.27 16.57
C GLN A 40 -2.64 4.64 16.54
N GLY A 41 -2.32 5.86 16.92
CA GLY A 41 -0.98 6.44 16.84
C GLY A 41 -0.58 6.91 15.43
N LEU A 42 -1.42 6.68 14.41
CA LEU A 42 -1.15 7.08 13.02
C LEU A 42 -2.10 8.17 12.52
N LEU A 43 -3.16 8.47 13.26
CA LEU A 43 -4.13 9.51 12.94
C LEU A 43 -3.84 10.78 13.76
N ALA A 44 -4.14 11.93 13.16
CA ALA A 44 -3.93 13.23 13.82
C ALA A 44 -4.88 13.45 15.01
N ASP A 45 -6.11 12.93 14.94
CA ASP A 45 -7.08 12.96 16.02
C ASP A 45 -7.73 11.58 16.17
N GLU A 46 -7.56 11.00 17.35
CA GLU A 46 -8.11 9.67 17.71
C GLU A 46 -9.42 9.76 18.50
N THR A 47 -9.95 10.96 18.70
CA THR A 47 -11.21 11.17 19.41
C THR A 47 -12.37 10.53 18.62
N ASN A 48 -13.17 9.72 19.31
CA ASN A 48 -14.32 9.03 18.69
C ASN A 48 -13.98 8.12 17.49
N LEU A 49 -12.83 7.46 17.54
CA LEU A 49 -12.39 6.55 16.49
C LEU A 49 -13.43 5.41 16.26
N PRO A 50 -13.92 5.26 15.03
CA PRO A 50 -14.87 4.18 14.70
C PRO A 50 -14.13 2.84 14.55
N MET A 51 -13.82 2.20 15.66
CA MET A 51 -12.84 1.11 15.81
C MET A 51 -12.92 0.00 14.76
N GLU A 52 -14.14 -0.40 14.39
CA GLU A 52 -14.37 -1.51 13.44
C GLU A 52 -14.47 -1.05 11.97
N GLU A 53 -14.41 0.26 11.73
CA GLU A 53 -14.51 0.79 10.37
C GLU A 53 -13.29 0.39 9.55
N ASN A 54 -13.52 -0.15 8.36
CA ASN A 54 -12.44 -0.52 7.45
C ASN A 54 -11.76 0.72 6.87
N VAL A 55 -10.44 0.78 6.96
CA VAL A 55 -9.63 1.87 6.41
C VAL A 55 -9.05 1.47 5.07
N TYR A 56 -8.49 0.27 4.96
CA TYR A 56 -8.02 -0.29 3.71
C TYR A 56 -7.92 -1.81 3.74
N ASP A 57 -7.98 -2.40 2.56
CA ASP A 57 -7.75 -3.82 2.31
C ASP A 57 -6.52 -4.01 1.43
N VAL A 58 -5.77 -5.07 1.66
CA VAL A 58 -4.62 -5.47 0.85
C VAL A 58 -4.79 -6.89 0.35
N TYR A 59 -4.70 -7.08 -0.95
CA TYR A 59 -4.64 -8.37 -1.63
C TYR A 59 -3.21 -8.61 -2.08
N ARG A 60 -2.59 -9.70 -1.62
CA ARG A 60 -1.15 -9.91 -1.75
C ARG A 60 -0.82 -11.03 -2.72
N LYS A 61 0.29 -10.85 -3.43
CA LYS A 61 0.90 -11.87 -4.32
C LYS A 61 -0.12 -12.39 -5.33
N ILE A 62 -0.77 -11.47 -6.02
CA ILE A 62 -1.71 -11.80 -7.10
C ILE A 62 -0.89 -12.19 -8.32
N ALA A 63 -1.20 -13.33 -8.94
CA ALA A 63 -0.48 -13.80 -10.12
C ALA A 63 -1.34 -14.75 -10.97
N PHE A 64 -0.98 -14.94 -12.22
CA PHE A 64 -1.34 -16.15 -12.91
C PHE A 64 -0.52 -17.33 -12.36
N PRO A 65 -1.08 -18.54 -12.26
CA PRO A 65 -0.35 -19.70 -11.73
C PRO A 65 1.00 -19.95 -12.43
N GLU A 66 1.05 -19.73 -13.75
CA GLU A 66 2.27 -19.89 -14.57
C GLU A 66 3.38 -18.88 -14.26
N ASP A 67 3.02 -17.70 -13.66
CA ASP A 67 3.97 -16.64 -13.37
C ASP A 67 4.53 -16.69 -11.93
N GLU A 68 3.92 -17.50 -11.04
CA GLU A 68 4.29 -17.54 -9.62
C GLU A 68 5.79 -17.82 -9.40
N GLU A 69 6.33 -18.84 -10.09
CA GLU A 69 7.74 -19.21 -9.95
C GLU A 69 8.68 -18.14 -10.50
N LEU A 70 8.28 -17.44 -11.56
CA LEU A 70 9.06 -16.33 -12.13
C LEU A 70 9.10 -15.14 -11.16
N LEU A 71 7.96 -14.76 -10.60
CA LEU A 71 7.85 -13.69 -9.62
C LEU A 71 8.68 -14.01 -8.37
N LYS A 72 8.52 -15.21 -7.82
CA LYS A 72 9.26 -15.67 -6.66
C LYS A 72 10.77 -15.70 -6.88
N LYS A 73 11.23 -16.19 -8.06
CA LYS A 73 12.64 -16.27 -8.41
C LYS A 73 13.32 -14.89 -8.46
N ASN A 74 12.55 -13.84 -8.77
CA ASN A 74 13.04 -12.48 -8.92
C ASN A 74 12.66 -11.59 -7.74
N ASP A 75 12.13 -12.15 -6.64
CA ASP A 75 11.63 -11.43 -5.44
C ASP A 75 10.59 -10.34 -5.77
N PHE A 76 9.78 -10.57 -6.79
CA PHE A 76 8.66 -9.68 -7.11
C PHE A 76 7.36 -10.13 -6.44
N CYS A 77 6.60 -9.16 -5.96
CA CYS A 77 5.22 -9.32 -5.52
C CYS A 77 4.34 -8.32 -6.27
N TYR A 78 3.16 -8.76 -6.68
CA TYR A 78 2.11 -7.87 -7.16
C TYR A 78 0.99 -7.85 -6.11
N ASP A 79 0.85 -6.71 -5.47
CA ASP A 79 -0.14 -6.48 -4.41
C ASP A 79 -1.11 -5.39 -4.86
N ILE A 80 -2.35 -5.45 -4.40
CA ILE A 80 -3.33 -4.37 -4.60
C ILE A 80 -3.86 -3.91 -3.25
N THR A 81 -3.81 -2.61 -3.03
CA THR A 81 -4.41 -1.95 -1.87
C THR A 81 -5.66 -1.19 -2.28
N ILE A 82 -6.76 -1.42 -1.57
CA ILE A 82 -7.99 -0.64 -1.70
C ILE A 82 -8.13 0.22 -0.46
N ILE A 83 -7.89 1.53 -0.59
CA ILE A 83 -8.16 2.49 0.47
C ILE A 83 -9.64 2.85 0.41
N MET A 84 -10.36 2.65 1.51
CA MET A 84 -11.78 2.97 1.59
C MET A 84 -11.99 4.48 1.44
N PRO A 85 -13.06 4.92 0.76
CA PRO A 85 -13.36 6.35 0.64
C PRO A 85 -13.75 6.96 1.98
N GLY A 86 -13.64 8.28 2.06
CA GLY A 86 -14.07 9.06 3.21
C GLY A 86 -12.93 9.45 4.16
N GLN A 87 -13.32 9.86 5.34
CA GLN A 87 -12.43 10.45 6.34
C GLN A 87 -12.72 9.85 7.72
N ILE A 88 -11.71 9.88 8.59
CA ILE A 88 -11.83 9.61 10.02
C ILE A 88 -11.41 10.89 10.76
N ASN A 89 -12.33 11.48 11.52
CA ASN A 89 -12.10 12.72 12.27
C ASN A 89 -11.51 13.87 11.41
N GLY A 90 -11.96 13.95 10.13
CA GLY A 90 -11.51 14.99 9.19
C GLY A 90 -10.22 14.68 8.43
N GLU A 91 -9.54 13.59 8.76
CA GLU A 91 -8.36 13.11 8.05
C GLU A 91 -8.75 12.05 7.01
N CYS A 92 -8.25 12.17 5.78
CA CYS A 92 -8.48 11.16 4.74
C CYS A 92 -7.99 9.78 5.18
N LYS A 93 -8.76 8.74 4.86
CA LYS A 93 -8.30 7.37 5.06
C LYS A 93 -7.02 7.13 4.29
N LYS A 94 -6.09 6.45 4.92
CA LYS A 94 -4.72 6.25 4.42
C LYS A 94 -4.19 4.87 4.81
N THR A 95 -3.09 4.46 4.21
CA THR A 95 -2.30 3.31 4.69
C THR A 95 -1.54 3.67 5.97
N SER A 96 -1.05 2.65 6.68
CA SER A 96 -0.22 2.87 7.88
C SER A 96 1.20 3.33 7.56
N GLY A 97 1.61 3.22 6.30
CA GLY A 97 2.98 3.47 5.90
C GLY A 97 3.97 2.40 6.39
N HIS A 98 5.12 2.30 5.75
CA HIS A 98 6.23 1.44 6.16
C HIS A 98 7.52 1.78 5.41
N TYR A 99 8.63 1.29 5.91
CA TYR A 99 9.88 1.15 5.17
C TYR A 99 10.03 -0.30 4.70
N HIS A 100 10.64 -0.49 3.54
CA HIS A 100 11.01 -1.84 3.10
C HIS A 100 12.24 -2.36 3.85
N GLY A 101 12.39 -3.68 3.88
CA GLY A 101 13.58 -4.33 4.40
C GLY A 101 14.83 -4.01 3.59
N TRP A 102 15.98 -4.21 4.23
CA TRP A 102 17.29 -4.07 3.59
C TRP A 102 17.51 -5.16 2.52
N ASN A 103 18.23 -4.80 1.47
CA ASN A 103 18.78 -5.78 0.54
C ASN A 103 19.82 -6.67 1.25
N PRO A 104 20.22 -7.82 0.67
CA PRO A 104 21.16 -8.74 1.31
C PRO A 104 22.50 -8.12 1.69
N GLU A 105 22.96 -7.12 0.94
CA GLU A 105 24.21 -6.41 1.18
C GLU A 105 24.09 -5.29 2.24
N HIS A 106 22.88 -5.04 2.78
CA HIS A 106 22.59 -3.95 3.74
C HIS A 106 23.01 -2.56 3.23
N THR A 107 22.91 -2.32 1.94
CA THR A 107 23.28 -1.04 1.33
C THR A 107 22.07 -0.13 1.06
N ASN A 108 20.93 -0.72 0.72
CA ASN A 108 19.70 -0.02 0.41
C ASN A 108 18.49 -0.88 0.79
N THR A 109 17.35 -0.24 1.03
CA THR A 109 16.07 -0.95 1.09
C THR A 109 15.57 -1.26 -0.32
N TYR A 110 14.60 -2.15 -0.45
CA TYR A 110 13.94 -2.37 -1.72
C TYR A 110 13.11 -1.16 -2.14
N GLY A 111 13.13 -0.84 -3.43
CA GLY A 111 12.19 0.12 -4.02
C GLY A 111 10.87 -0.55 -4.38
N GLU A 112 9.88 0.27 -4.69
CA GLU A 112 8.55 -0.18 -5.10
C GLU A 112 7.99 0.68 -6.22
N VAL A 113 7.09 0.12 -7.01
CA VAL A 113 6.36 0.84 -8.05
C VAL A 113 4.88 0.74 -7.73
N TYR A 114 4.21 1.88 -7.65
CA TYR A 114 2.76 1.97 -7.56
C TYR A 114 2.16 2.49 -8.85
N GLU A 115 1.06 1.91 -9.25
CA GLU A 115 0.14 2.48 -10.22
C GLU A 115 -1.20 2.76 -9.55
N VAL A 116 -1.77 3.93 -9.76
CA VAL A 116 -3.12 4.24 -9.31
C VAL A 116 -4.11 3.72 -10.33
N ILE A 117 -4.67 2.55 -10.06
CA ILE A 117 -5.60 1.86 -10.96
C ILE A 117 -6.96 2.59 -11.00
N LYS A 118 -7.38 3.16 -9.87
CA LYS A 118 -8.66 3.87 -9.72
C LYS A 118 -8.55 4.99 -8.69
N GLY A 119 -9.04 6.18 -9.04
CA GLY A 119 -9.11 7.33 -8.15
C GLY A 119 -7.86 8.21 -8.17
N THR A 120 -7.55 8.80 -7.02
CA THR A 120 -6.39 9.70 -6.85
C THR A 120 -5.78 9.45 -5.48
N ALA A 121 -4.45 9.31 -5.42
CA ALA A 121 -3.72 9.12 -4.19
C ALA A 121 -2.72 10.26 -3.96
N LEU A 122 -2.60 10.70 -2.71
CA LEU A 122 -1.51 11.56 -2.25
C LEU A 122 -0.46 10.66 -1.59
N TYR A 123 0.71 10.58 -2.19
CA TYR A 123 1.85 9.86 -1.63
C TYR A 123 2.71 10.80 -0.79
N ILE A 124 3.10 10.28 0.37
CA ILE A 124 4.05 10.90 1.29
C ILE A 124 5.24 9.97 1.36
N LEU A 125 6.36 10.37 0.75
CA LEU A 125 7.60 9.61 0.80
C LEU A 125 8.55 10.31 1.75
N GLN A 126 9.12 9.55 2.71
CA GLN A 126 10.07 10.10 3.68
C GLN A 126 11.34 9.27 3.73
N ARG A 127 12.49 9.93 3.70
CA ARG A 127 13.78 9.28 3.86
C ARG A 127 14.31 9.43 5.28
N SER A 128 14.89 8.36 5.78
CA SER A 128 15.62 8.36 7.04
C SER A 128 16.76 7.34 6.94
N ASP A 129 17.97 7.74 7.29
CA ASP A 129 19.12 6.84 7.33
C ASP A 129 19.11 5.93 8.57
N ASN A 130 18.23 6.20 9.53
CA ASN A 130 18.09 5.44 10.76
C ASN A 130 16.62 5.06 11.08
N PHE A 131 15.85 4.73 10.04
CA PHE A 131 14.42 4.38 10.20
C PHE A 131 14.19 3.14 11.07
N ASP A 132 15.21 2.32 11.29
CA ASP A 132 15.22 1.11 12.09
C ASP A 132 15.88 1.31 13.47
N ALA A 133 16.02 2.56 13.94
CA ALA A 133 16.49 2.87 15.27
C ALA A 133 15.64 2.17 16.34
N GLU A 134 16.29 1.71 17.42
CA GLU A 134 15.61 1.02 18.53
C GLU A 134 14.56 1.92 19.20
N ASP A 135 14.85 3.23 19.34
CA ASP A 135 13.91 4.22 19.83
C ASP A 135 13.32 4.98 18.62
N PRO A 136 12.01 4.88 18.37
CA PRO A 136 11.36 5.63 17.28
C PRO A 136 11.54 7.15 17.37
N GLU A 137 11.78 7.72 18.57
CA GLU A 137 12.03 9.15 18.75
C GLU A 137 13.40 9.58 18.19
N ASP A 138 14.31 8.63 18.01
CA ASP A 138 15.62 8.88 17.41
C ASP A 138 15.58 8.91 15.87
N VAL A 139 14.49 8.45 15.25
CA VAL A 139 14.33 8.45 13.80
C VAL A 139 14.30 9.90 13.29
N LYS A 140 15.20 10.21 12.36
CA LYS A 140 15.29 11.54 11.75
C LYS A 140 14.94 11.45 10.27
N VAL A 141 13.85 12.13 9.91
CA VAL A 141 13.48 12.32 8.50
C VAL A 141 14.32 13.47 7.94
N ASP A 142 15.12 13.20 6.92
CA ASP A 142 16.02 14.17 6.28
C ASP A 142 15.53 14.61 4.90
N ASP A 143 14.55 13.91 4.32
CA ASP A 143 13.89 14.30 3.09
C ASP A 143 12.42 13.88 3.10
N LEU A 144 11.57 14.74 2.53
CA LEU A 144 10.12 14.54 2.47
C LEU A 144 9.59 14.95 1.10
N ILE A 145 8.96 14.01 0.41
CA ILE A 145 8.34 14.23 -0.90
C ILE A 145 6.83 14.04 -0.78
N LEU A 146 6.08 15.03 -1.24
CA LEU A 146 4.62 14.95 -1.39
C LEU A 146 4.29 14.98 -2.88
N THR A 147 3.51 14.03 -3.33
CA THR A 147 3.06 13.99 -4.72
C THR A 147 1.67 13.41 -4.86
N THR A 148 0.91 13.99 -5.78
CA THR A 148 -0.41 13.49 -6.15
C THR A 148 -0.27 12.63 -7.39
N VAL A 149 -0.88 11.45 -7.38
CA VAL A 149 -0.87 10.48 -8.48
C VAL A 149 -2.31 10.16 -8.85
N HIS A 150 -2.66 10.34 -10.11
CA HIS A 150 -4.01 10.13 -10.62
C HIS A 150 -4.16 8.76 -11.27
N GLU A 151 -5.41 8.36 -11.51
CA GLU A 151 -5.75 7.13 -12.22
C GLU A 151 -4.95 6.97 -13.52
N GLY A 152 -4.29 5.83 -13.70
CA GLY A 152 -3.41 5.51 -14.83
C GLY A 152 -1.98 6.05 -14.71
N GLU A 153 -1.67 6.81 -13.67
CA GLU A 153 -0.30 7.28 -13.42
C GLU A 153 0.45 6.34 -12.48
N THR A 154 1.76 6.38 -12.59
CA THR A 154 2.69 5.53 -11.84
C THR A 154 3.66 6.37 -11.02
N ILE A 155 4.00 5.92 -9.82
CA ILE A 155 5.06 6.48 -8.99
C ILE A 155 6.07 5.39 -8.63
N ILE A 156 7.34 5.79 -8.60
CA ILE A 156 8.42 4.95 -8.07
C ILE A 156 8.75 5.45 -6.66
N VAL A 157 8.66 4.56 -5.68
CA VAL A 157 9.21 4.76 -4.35
C VAL A 157 10.67 4.33 -4.40
N PRO A 158 11.63 5.28 -4.27
CA PRO A 158 13.04 4.94 -4.33
C PRO A 158 13.47 4.08 -3.13
N PRO A 159 14.57 3.34 -3.23
CA PRO A 159 15.21 2.75 -2.05
C PRO A 159 15.43 3.78 -0.94
N ASN A 160 15.32 3.34 0.32
CA ASN A 160 15.50 4.13 1.54
C ASN A 160 14.38 5.15 1.82
N TYR A 161 13.29 5.12 1.05
CA TYR A 161 12.09 5.90 1.37
C TYR A 161 11.00 5.01 1.97
N GLY A 162 10.45 5.48 3.10
CA GLY A 162 9.19 4.99 3.64
C GLY A 162 8.01 5.70 2.95
N HIS A 163 6.86 5.03 2.93
CA HIS A 163 5.67 5.53 2.24
C HIS A 163 4.37 4.97 2.82
#